data_ee138267c620a6d88c5bea9cdd3e12f3
#
_entry.id   ee138267c620a6d88c5bea9cdd3e12f3
#
_cell.length_a   1.000
_cell.length_b   1.000
_cell.length_c   1.000
_cell.angle_alpha   90.00
_cell.angle_beta   90.00
_cell.angle_gamma   90.00
#
_symmetry.space_group_name_H-M   'P 1'
#
loop_
_entity.id
_entity.type
_entity.pdbx_description
1 polymer ?
#
loop_
_entity_poly.entity_id
_entity_poly.type
_entity_poly.pdbx_seq_one_letter_code
_entity_poly.pdbx_strand_id
1 'polypeptide(L)'
;SKRDGVVPQSDLSRLDPEFVKSLHEGQKVHVVVAKEIVDDGIFILSIADAQQQRDWIVAEEMLNSGEVSEHRVLGHNKGGLTIEFGHLRGFVPSSHLIDMPRNLSDEHRQAEFDRRVGTKIKTKVIEVDPKRRRLVMSQMLAEREERASQREKLMTKLEVGAIVTGVVRSLRPFGAFIDLGGID
;
A
#
# COMPACT_ATOMS: atom_id res chain seq x y z
N SER A 1 -37.91 -11.16 -15.60
CA SER A 1 -37.19 -10.94 -16.86
C SER A 1 -35.70 -11.01 -16.58
N LYS A 2 -34.99 -11.90 -17.26
CA LYS A 2 -33.51 -11.92 -17.24
C LYS A 2 -33.05 -10.66 -17.99
N ARG A 3 -32.20 -9.86 -17.35
CA ARG A 3 -31.48 -8.79 -18.00
C ARG A 3 -30.06 -9.27 -18.23
N ASP A 4 -29.64 -9.26 -19.47
CA ASP A 4 -28.29 -9.69 -19.85
C ASP A 4 -27.35 -8.50 -19.88
N GLY A 5 -26.10 -8.73 -19.51
CA GLY A 5 -25.05 -7.73 -19.55
C GLY A 5 -23.80 -8.25 -20.26
N VAL A 6 -23.09 -7.38 -20.93
CA VAL A 6 -21.87 -7.70 -21.68
C VAL A 6 -20.68 -6.97 -21.11
N VAL A 7 -19.60 -7.69 -20.85
CA VAL A 7 -18.27 -7.13 -20.54
C VAL A 7 -17.50 -7.03 -21.86
N PRO A 8 -17.21 -5.82 -22.36
CA PRO A 8 -16.50 -5.64 -23.62
C PRO A 8 -15.06 -6.19 -23.57
N GLN A 9 -14.52 -6.58 -24.72
CA GLN A 9 -13.13 -7.01 -24.84
C GLN A 9 -12.12 -5.93 -24.38
N SER A 10 -12.46 -4.66 -24.55
CA SER A 10 -11.65 -3.53 -24.05
C SER A 10 -11.55 -3.50 -22.52
N ASP A 11 -12.56 -3.99 -21.79
CA ASP A 11 -12.52 -4.13 -20.33
C ASP A 11 -11.70 -5.36 -19.91
N LEU A 12 -11.90 -6.48 -20.60
CA LEU A 12 -11.14 -7.72 -20.35
C LEU A 12 -9.63 -7.52 -20.57
N SER A 13 -9.23 -6.69 -21.53
CA SER A 13 -7.80 -6.36 -21.77
C SER A 13 -7.14 -5.52 -20.66
N ARG A 14 -7.94 -4.94 -19.76
CA ARG A 14 -7.46 -4.21 -18.58
C ARG A 14 -7.23 -5.11 -17.36
N LEU A 15 -7.72 -6.35 -17.42
CA LEU A 15 -7.60 -7.34 -16.36
C LEU A 15 -6.30 -8.13 -16.49
N ASP A 16 -5.91 -8.78 -15.39
CA ASP A 16 -4.81 -9.73 -15.42
C ASP A 16 -5.09 -10.87 -16.42
N PRO A 17 -4.16 -11.19 -17.33
CA PRO A 17 -4.35 -12.25 -18.30
C PRO A 17 -4.65 -13.64 -17.69
N GLU A 18 -4.09 -13.93 -16.53
CA GLU A 18 -4.36 -15.19 -15.83
C GLU A 18 -5.78 -15.20 -15.24
N PHE A 19 -6.24 -14.07 -14.71
CA PHE A 19 -7.62 -13.94 -14.27
C PHE A 19 -8.61 -14.13 -15.42
N VAL A 20 -8.34 -13.51 -16.59
CA VAL A 20 -9.20 -13.68 -17.78
C VAL A 20 -9.27 -15.15 -18.23
N LYS A 21 -8.13 -15.86 -18.20
CA LYS A 21 -8.08 -17.31 -18.53
C LYS A 21 -8.84 -18.18 -17.53
N SER A 22 -8.96 -17.73 -16.28
CA SER A 22 -9.70 -18.47 -15.24
C SER A 22 -11.21 -18.29 -15.33
N LEU A 23 -11.70 -17.34 -16.13
CA LEU A 23 -13.13 -17.11 -16.31
C LEU A 23 -13.78 -18.28 -17.03
N HIS A 24 -14.85 -18.82 -16.46
CA HIS A 24 -15.61 -19.92 -17.03
C HIS A 24 -17.11 -19.74 -16.79
N GLU A 25 -17.91 -20.42 -17.59
CA GLU A 25 -19.38 -20.38 -17.45
C GLU A 25 -19.84 -20.81 -16.05
N GLY A 26 -20.78 -20.06 -15.48
CA GLY A 26 -21.29 -20.31 -14.14
C GLY A 26 -20.49 -19.64 -13.01
N GLN A 27 -19.33 -19.06 -13.30
CA GLN A 27 -18.54 -18.31 -12.31
C GLN A 27 -19.23 -17.01 -11.91
N LYS A 28 -19.30 -16.73 -10.61
CA LYS A 28 -19.80 -15.45 -10.09
C LYS A 28 -18.68 -14.43 -10.08
N VAL A 29 -18.89 -13.29 -10.73
CA VAL A 29 -17.98 -12.17 -10.80
C VAL A 29 -18.67 -10.90 -10.35
N HIS A 30 -17.89 -9.99 -9.74
CA HIS A 30 -18.39 -8.65 -9.41
C HIS A 30 -18.22 -7.75 -10.63
N VAL A 31 -19.27 -7.01 -10.94
CA VAL A 31 -19.32 -6.10 -12.10
C VAL A 31 -19.92 -4.76 -11.70
N VAL A 32 -19.50 -3.72 -12.37
CA VAL A 32 -20.14 -2.39 -12.32
C VAL A 32 -20.90 -2.19 -13.60
N VAL A 33 -22.13 -1.65 -13.51
CA VAL A 33 -22.90 -1.23 -14.67
C VAL A 33 -22.30 0.08 -15.19
N ALA A 34 -21.57 0.00 -16.31
CA ALA A 34 -20.91 1.15 -16.91
C ALA A 34 -21.88 1.98 -17.76
N LYS A 35 -22.78 1.33 -18.50
CA LYS A 35 -23.75 1.99 -19.37
C LYS A 35 -24.93 1.06 -19.67
N GLU A 36 -26.12 1.64 -19.83
CA GLU A 36 -27.29 0.97 -20.38
C GLU A 36 -27.41 1.30 -21.88
N ILE A 37 -27.58 0.28 -22.71
CA ILE A 37 -27.91 0.45 -24.14
C ILE A 37 -29.43 0.40 -24.24
N VAL A 38 -30.05 1.53 -24.54
CA VAL A 38 -31.50 1.74 -24.43
C VAL A 38 -32.30 0.93 -25.45
N ASP A 39 -31.75 0.66 -26.64
CA ASP A 39 -32.46 0.01 -27.74
C ASP A 39 -32.62 -1.52 -27.58
N ASP A 40 -31.69 -2.19 -26.85
CA ASP A 40 -31.71 -3.66 -26.72
C ASP A 40 -31.89 -4.13 -25.28
N GLY A 41 -31.99 -3.23 -24.29
CA GLY A 41 -32.06 -3.59 -22.86
C GLY A 41 -30.83 -4.32 -22.33
N ILE A 42 -29.69 -4.19 -23.01
CA ILE A 42 -28.41 -4.78 -22.66
C ILE A 42 -27.58 -3.79 -21.84
N PHE A 43 -26.99 -4.27 -20.76
CA PHE A 43 -26.08 -3.47 -19.95
C PHE A 43 -24.63 -3.70 -20.36
N ILE A 44 -23.85 -2.61 -20.48
CA ILE A 44 -22.40 -2.71 -20.55
C ILE A 44 -21.86 -2.76 -19.13
N LEU A 45 -21.16 -3.83 -18.83
CA LEU A 45 -20.60 -4.13 -17.53
C LEU A 45 -19.07 -4.00 -17.55
N SER A 46 -18.47 -3.66 -16.41
CA SER A 46 -17.03 -3.63 -16.23
C SER A 46 -16.61 -4.45 -14.99
N ILE A 47 -15.75 -5.43 -15.20
CA ILE A 47 -15.09 -6.18 -14.13
C ILE A 47 -13.91 -5.36 -13.60
N ALA A 48 -13.15 -4.71 -14.49
CA ALA A 48 -11.99 -3.92 -14.12
C ALA A 48 -12.36 -2.76 -13.18
N ASP A 49 -13.47 -2.06 -13.48
CA ASP A 49 -13.94 -0.97 -12.61
C ASP A 49 -14.47 -1.49 -11.26
N ALA A 50 -15.08 -2.69 -11.25
CA ALA A 50 -15.51 -3.33 -10.01
C ALA A 50 -14.32 -3.68 -9.11
N GLN A 51 -13.24 -4.22 -9.69
CA GLN A 51 -12.00 -4.50 -8.95
C GLN A 51 -11.38 -3.22 -8.38
N GLN A 52 -11.28 -2.16 -9.19
CA GLN A 52 -10.77 -0.86 -8.73
C GLN A 52 -11.64 -0.25 -7.63
N GLN A 53 -12.98 -0.32 -7.73
CA GLN A 53 -13.86 0.20 -6.68
C GLN A 53 -13.67 -0.53 -5.36
N ARG A 54 -13.48 -1.85 -5.38
CA ARG A 54 -13.15 -2.62 -4.16
C ARG A 54 -11.83 -2.17 -3.54
N ASP A 55 -10.81 -1.95 -4.36
CA ASP A 55 -9.51 -1.50 -3.87
C ASP A 55 -9.59 -0.08 -3.27
N TRP A 56 -10.44 0.81 -3.82
CA TRP A 56 -10.71 2.12 -3.20
C TRP A 56 -11.37 1.99 -1.83
N ILE A 57 -12.33 1.06 -1.66
CA ILE A 57 -12.96 0.78 -0.36
C ILE A 57 -11.91 0.29 0.64
N VAL A 58 -11.07 -0.66 0.23
CA VAL A 58 -9.97 -1.16 1.07
C VAL A 58 -9.00 -0.03 1.45
N ALA A 59 -8.67 0.85 0.51
CA ALA A 59 -7.80 2.00 0.78
C ALA A 59 -8.43 2.96 1.81
N GLU A 60 -9.74 3.22 1.74
CA GLU A 60 -10.47 4.03 2.73
C GLU A 60 -10.51 3.36 4.11
N GLU A 61 -10.72 2.04 4.16
CA GLU A 61 -10.67 1.26 5.40
C GLU A 61 -9.28 1.34 6.04
N MET A 62 -8.22 1.20 5.24
CA MET A 62 -6.83 1.32 5.72
C MET A 62 -6.47 2.74 6.15
N LEU A 63 -7.03 3.77 5.51
CA LEU A 63 -6.88 5.16 5.95
C LEU A 63 -7.48 5.35 7.36
N ASN A 64 -8.67 4.80 7.59
CA ASN A 64 -9.40 4.93 8.86
C ASN A 64 -8.78 4.07 9.98
N SER A 65 -8.34 2.86 9.67
CA SER A 65 -7.70 1.95 10.64
C SER A 65 -6.26 2.34 10.96
N GLY A 66 -5.60 3.05 10.06
CA GLY A 66 -4.18 3.37 10.18
C GLY A 66 -3.26 2.17 9.95
N GLU A 67 -3.76 1.10 9.35
CA GLU A 67 -3.01 -0.13 9.12
C GLU A 67 -1.80 0.10 8.22
N VAL A 68 -0.69 -0.57 8.57
CA VAL A 68 0.55 -0.59 7.79
C VAL A 68 0.55 -1.82 6.92
N SER A 69 0.85 -1.66 5.64
CA SER A 69 0.92 -2.75 4.67
C SER A 69 2.16 -2.63 3.78
N GLU A 70 2.58 -3.76 3.24
CA GLU A 70 3.75 -3.85 2.37
C GLU A 70 3.32 -3.82 0.90
N HIS A 71 3.96 -2.95 0.11
CA HIS A 71 3.65 -2.74 -1.29
C HIS A 71 4.91 -2.73 -2.14
N ARG A 72 4.79 -3.24 -3.36
CA ARG A 72 5.87 -3.25 -4.34
C ARG A 72 5.99 -1.90 -5.03
N VAL A 73 7.21 -1.42 -5.20
CA VAL A 73 7.51 -0.22 -5.97
C VAL A 73 7.50 -0.57 -7.46
N LEU A 74 6.58 0.05 -8.20
CA LEU A 74 6.42 -0.16 -9.65
C LEU A 74 7.31 0.77 -10.48
N GLY A 75 7.58 1.97 -9.97
CA GLY A 75 8.34 2.99 -10.66
C GLY A 75 8.40 4.28 -9.84
N HIS A 76 8.84 5.35 -10.48
CA HIS A 76 8.92 6.66 -9.83
C HIS A 76 8.67 7.80 -10.82
N ASN A 77 8.50 9.00 -10.28
CA ASN A 77 8.55 10.27 -10.99
C ASN A 77 9.42 11.26 -10.20
N LYS A 78 9.52 12.52 -10.66
CA LYS A 78 10.33 13.55 -9.98
C LYS A 78 9.93 13.83 -8.53
N GLY A 79 8.68 13.51 -8.16
CA GLY A 79 8.12 13.80 -6.84
C GLY A 79 8.16 12.65 -5.86
N GLY A 80 8.36 11.40 -6.30
CA GLY A 80 8.31 10.24 -5.43
C GLY A 80 8.14 8.90 -6.13
N LEU A 81 7.80 7.88 -5.37
CA LEU A 81 7.62 6.51 -5.84
C LEU A 81 6.16 6.21 -6.18
N THR A 82 5.97 5.37 -7.18
CA THR A 82 4.68 4.75 -7.50
C THR A 82 4.69 3.32 -7.01
N ILE A 83 3.70 2.93 -6.23
CA ILE A 83 3.58 1.60 -5.63
C ILE A 83 2.31 0.89 -6.11
N GLU A 84 2.34 -0.42 -6.04
CA GLU A 84 1.21 -1.30 -6.33
C GLU A 84 0.26 -1.36 -5.13
N PHE A 85 -1.02 -1.11 -5.36
CA PHE A 85 -2.07 -1.28 -4.35
C PHE A 85 -3.26 -1.99 -4.99
N GLY A 86 -3.25 -3.32 -4.97
CA GLY A 86 -4.21 -4.11 -5.72
C GLY A 86 -4.20 -3.74 -7.22
N HIS A 87 -5.34 -3.29 -7.73
CA HIS A 87 -5.49 -2.80 -9.12
C HIS A 87 -5.31 -1.26 -9.23
N LEU A 88 -4.95 -0.60 -8.12
CA LEU A 88 -4.66 0.83 -8.07
C LEU A 88 -3.16 1.09 -8.06
N ARG A 89 -2.82 2.34 -8.30
CA ARG A 89 -1.46 2.85 -8.10
C ARG A 89 -1.46 3.86 -6.97
N GLY A 90 -0.69 3.56 -5.92
CA GLY A 90 -0.42 4.48 -4.84
C GLY A 90 0.81 5.33 -5.14
N PHE A 91 0.87 6.51 -4.56
CA PHE A 91 1.99 7.43 -4.67
C PHE A 91 2.59 7.72 -3.29
N VAL A 92 3.90 7.59 -3.18
CA VAL A 92 4.66 7.93 -1.98
C VAL A 92 5.54 9.14 -2.30
N PRO A 93 5.20 10.33 -1.81
CA PRO A 93 6.02 11.53 -2.01
C PRO A 93 7.44 11.34 -1.46
N SER A 94 8.43 11.98 -2.06
CA SER A 94 9.83 11.90 -1.61
C SER A 94 10.01 12.35 -0.16
N SER A 95 9.19 13.31 0.31
CA SER A 95 9.17 13.78 1.70
C SER A 95 8.64 12.73 2.71
N HIS A 96 7.97 11.69 2.22
CA HIS A 96 7.42 10.58 3.00
C HIS A 96 8.21 9.28 2.89
N LEU A 97 9.36 9.32 2.21
CA LEU A 97 10.31 8.21 2.14
C LEU A 97 11.31 8.29 3.29
N ILE A 98 11.77 7.11 3.73
CA ILE A 98 12.84 6.97 4.71
C ILE A 98 14.19 6.96 3.98
N ASP A 99 15.24 7.36 4.68
CA ASP A 99 16.63 7.34 4.19
C ASP A 99 16.83 8.13 2.88
N MET A 100 16.02 9.18 2.67
CA MET A 100 16.22 10.14 1.59
C MET A 100 16.99 11.34 2.12
N PRO A 101 18.26 11.53 1.74
CA PRO A 101 19.00 12.73 2.09
C PRO A 101 18.30 13.98 1.55
N ARG A 102 18.15 15.00 2.41
CA ARG A 102 17.35 16.19 2.08
C ARG A 102 17.99 17.08 1.00
N ASN A 103 19.31 16.96 0.78
CA ASN A 103 20.10 17.83 -0.11
C ASN A 103 20.66 17.06 -1.32
N LEU A 104 19.92 16.08 -1.85
CA LEU A 104 20.33 15.40 -3.08
C LEU A 104 20.06 16.27 -4.31
N SER A 105 21.00 16.28 -5.25
CA SER A 105 20.71 16.75 -6.61
C SER A 105 19.62 15.91 -7.25
N ASP A 106 18.93 16.45 -8.26
CA ASP A 106 17.84 15.72 -8.93
C ASP A 106 18.33 14.40 -9.54
N GLU A 107 19.54 14.35 -10.05
CA GLU A 107 20.16 13.12 -10.60
C GLU A 107 20.37 12.04 -9.53
N HIS A 108 20.92 12.42 -8.37
CA HIS A 108 21.13 11.48 -7.27
C HIS A 108 19.80 11.00 -6.66
N ARG A 109 18.80 11.88 -6.64
CA ARG A 109 17.45 11.52 -6.19
C ARG A 109 16.81 10.50 -7.11
N GLN A 110 16.94 10.67 -8.41
CA GLN A 110 16.42 9.70 -9.39
C GLN A 110 17.15 8.36 -9.27
N ALA A 111 18.47 8.34 -9.11
CA ALA A 111 19.23 7.12 -8.90
C ALA A 111 18.78 6.36 -7.63
N GLU A 112 18.46 7.07 -6.54
CA GLU A 112 17.90 6.46 -5.33
C GLU A 112 16.49 5.89 -5.57
N PHE A 113 15.67 6.55 -6.37
CA PHE A 113 14.37 6.02 -6.75
C PHE A 113 14.52 4.77 -7.62
N ASP A 114 15.41 4.77 -8.60
CA ASP A 114 15.69 3.62 -9.47
C ASP A 114 16.09 2.38 -8.67
N ARG A 115 16.90 2.53 -7.65
CA ARG A 115 17.32 1.44 -6.76
C ARG A 115 16.15 0.81 -6.00
N ARG A 116 15.11 1.58 -5.74
CA ARG A 116 13.92 1.15 -4.98
C ARG A 116 12.87 0.49 -5.87
N VAL A 117 12.92 0.69 -7.18
CA VAL A 117 12.01 0.03 -8.12
C VAL A 117 12.14 -1.49 -8.02
N GLY A 118 11.02 -2.18 -7.93
CA GLY A 118 10.95 -3.64 -7.76
C GLY A 118 11.10 -4.12 -6.31
N THR A 119 11.53 -3.26 -5.38
CA THR A 119 11.58 -3.61 -3.95
C THR A 119 10.19 -3.48 -3.31
N LYS A 120 10.04 -4.04 -2.12
CA LYS A 120 8.86 -3.88 -1.30
C LYS A 120 9.12 -2.89 -0.18
N ILE A 121 8.19 -1.99 0.06
CA ILE A 121 8.24 -1.00 1.13
C ILE A 121 6.95 -1.06 1.96
N LYS A 122 7.09 -0.88 3.26
CA LYS A 122 5.95 -0.74 4.17
C LYS A 122 5.44 0.68 4.12
N THR A 123 4.14 0.83 3.97
CA THR A 123 3.49 2.14 3.86
C THR A 123 2.19 2.20 4.62
N LYS A 124 1.78 3.41 4.99
CA LYS A 124 0.50 3.73 5.59
C LYS A 124 -0.26 4.68 4.66
N VAL A 125 -1.55 4.42 4.47
CA VAL A 125 -2.42 5.29 3.65
C VAL A 125 -2.63 6.62 4.38
N ILE A 126 -2.46 7.74 3.69
CA ILE A 126 -2.64 9.09 4.24
C ILE A 126 -3.67 9.95 3.49
N GLU A 127 -3.96 9.64 2.24
CA GLU A 127 -4.97 10.33 1.45
C GLU A 127 -5.60 9.38 0.44
N VAL A 128 -6.94 9.40 0.35
CA VAL A 128 -7.73 8.62 -0.61
C VAL A 128 -8.71 9.55 -1.30
N ASP A 129 -8.57 9.73 -2.61
CA ASP A 129 -9.51 10.48 -3.46
C ASP A 129 -9.83 9.67 -4.73
N PRO A 130 -10.88 8.85 -4.70
CA PRO A 130 -11.28 8.03 -5.84
C PRO A 130 -11.68 8.86 -7.07
N LYS A 131 -12.25 10.05 -6.87
CA LYS A 131 -12.70 10.93 -7.96
C LYS A 131 -11.52 11.47 -8.77
N ARG A 132 -10.43 11.81 -8.09
CA ARG A 132 -9.18 12.27 -8.70
C ARG A 132 -8.21 11.14 -8.99
N ARG A 133 -8.60 9.89 -8.68
CA ARG A 133 -7.74 8.68 -8.75
C ARG A 133 -6.42 8.87 -8.00
N ARG A 134 -6.51 9.50 -6.82
CA ARG A 134 -5.35 9.83 -6.01
C ARG A 134 -5.34 8.99 -4.74
N LEU A 135 -4.28 8.22 -4.57
CA LEU A 135 -3.97 7.44 -3.38
C LEU A 135 -2.56 7.80 -2.94
N VAL A 136 -2.44 8.47 -1.79
CA VAL A 136 -1.13 8.89 -1.25
C VAL A 136 -0.83 8.07 -0.01
N MET A 137 0.42 7.61 0.06
CA MET A 137 0.90 6.75 1.12
C MET A 137 2.23 7.26 1.68
N SER A 138 2.58 6.83 2.91
CA SER A 138 3.76 7.28 3.62
C SER A 138 4.53 6.10 4.20
N GLN A 139 5.79 5.96 3.82
CA GLN A 139 6.73 5.02 4.42
C GLN A 139 7.16 5.49 5.81
N MET A 140 7.43 6.79 5.95
CA MET A 140 7.86 7.38 7.23
C MET A 140 6.84 7.19 8.34
N LEU A 141 5.53 7.36 8.04
CA LEU A 141 4.47 7.15 9.02
C LEU A 141 4.27 5.66 9.35
N ALA A 142 4.46 4.76 8.36
CA ALA A 142 4.42 3.33 8.60
C ALA A 142 5.52 2.89 9.58
N GLU A 143 6.74 3.36 9.37
CA GLU A 143 7.86 3.05 10.28
C GLU A 143 7.63 3.61 11.69
N ARG A 144 7.12 4.85 11.77
CA ARG A 144 6.79 5.45 13.07
C ARG A 144 5.74 4.63 13.83
N GLU A 145 4.73 4.14 13.14
CA GLU A 145 3.68 3.30 13.72
C GLU A 145 4.24 1.95 14.20
N GLU A 146 5.09 1.31 13.37
CA GLU A 146 5.74 0.07 13.76
C GLU A 146 6.64 0.24 14.99
N ARG A 147 7.44 1.31 15.02
CA ARG A 147 8.28 1.63 16.18
C ARG A 147 7.43 1.85 17.43
N ALA A 148 6.31 2.58 17.31
CA ALA A 148 5.39 2.80 18.42
C ALA A 148 4.78 1.48 18.92
N SER A 149 4.33 0.62 18.01
CA SER A 149 3.77 -0.70 18.34
C SER A 149 4.81 -1.63 18.99
N GLN A 150 6.06 -1.63 18.50
CA GLN A 150 7.13 -2.39 19.09
C GLN A 150 7.45 -1.88 20.50
N ARG A 151 7.49 -0.56 20.70
CA ARG A 151 7.71 0.06 22.00
C ARG A 151 6.62 -0.34 23.00
N GLU A 152 5.36 -0.28 22.61
CA GLU A 152 4.23 -0.68 23.46
C GLU A 152 4.33 -2.16 23.87
N LYS A 153 4.62 -3.04 22.90
CA LYS A 153 4.83 -4.48 23.17
C LYS A 153 5.98 -4.74 24.13
N LEU A 154 7.06 -3.95 24.04
CA LEU A 154 8.21 -4.05 24.94
C LEU A 154 7.84 -3.57 26.34
N MET A 155 7.17 -2.43 26.44
CA MET A 155 6.72 -1.88 27.73
C MET A 155 5.77 -2.83 28.47
N THR A 156 4.91 -3.56 27.74
CA THR A 156 4.00 -4.57 28.30
C THR A 156 4.76 -5.81 28.82
N LYS A 157 5.95 -6.11 28.27
CA LYS A 157 6.79 -7.23 28.69
C LYS A 157 7.79 -6.88 29.79
N LEU A 158 8.07 -5.59 30.00
CA LEU A 158 9.03 -5.09 30.99
C LEU A 158 8.33 -4.82 32.33
N GLU A 159 7.97 -5.86 33.04
CA GLU A 159 7.48 -5.78 34.42
C GLU A 159 8.63 -5.95 35.42
N VAL A 160 8.47 -5.36 36.61
CA VAL A 160 9.46 -5.54 37.70
C VAL A 160 9.55 -7.02 38.07
N GLY A 161 10.72 -7.61 37.90
CA GLY A 161 10.97 -9.04 38.13
C GLY A 161 11.02 -9.87 36.83
N ALA A 162 10.73 -9.30 35.64
CA ALA A 162 10.87 -10.01 34.38
C ALA A 162 12.35 -10.23 34.02
N ILE A 163 12.66 -11.42 33.50
CA ILE A 163 13.97 -11.73 32.94
C ILE A 163 13.94 -11.44 31.45
N VAL A 164 14.78 -10.50 31.01
CA VAL A 164 14.88 -10.10 29.63
C VAL A 164 16.33 -10.15 29.15
N THR A 165 16.54 -10.42 27.86
CA THR A 165 17.86 -10.40 27.24
C THR A 165 18.11 -9.03 26.64
N GLY A 166 19.28 -8.43 26.93
CA GLY A 166 19.69 -7.15 26.37
C GLY A 166 21.14 -7.19 25.91
N VAL A 167 21.50 -6.24 25.06
CA VAL A 167 22.86 -6.05 24.54
C VAL A 167 23.52 -4.88 25.27
N VAL A 168 24.74 -5.06 25.79
CA VAL A 168 25.48 -3.97 26.43
C VAL A 168 25.86 -2.94 25.36
N ARG A 169 25.30 -1.74 25.46
CA ARG A 169 25.52 -0.64 24.50
C ARG A 169 26.71 0.23 24.90
N SER A 170 26.86 0.51 26.19
CA SER A 170 28.02 1.24 26.72
C SER A 170 28.27 0.93 28.19
N LEU A 171 29.52 1.03 28.59
CA LEU A 171 29.97 0.94 29.99
C LEU A 171 30.39 2.31 30.48
N ARG A 172 29.92 2.73 31.63
CA ARG A 172 30.29 3.95 32.34
C ARG A 172 30.76 3.65 33.75
N PRO A 173 31.49 4.55 34.42
CA PRO A 173 31.95 4.30 35.80
C PRO A 173 30.84 4.04 36.82
N PHE A 174 29.61 4.52 36.53
CA PHE A 174 28.44 4.37 37.38
C PHE A 174 27.47 3.24 36.95
N GLY A 175 27.76 2.52 35.85
CA GLY A 175 26.90 1.43 35.40
C GLY A 175 27.03 1.10 33.91
N ALA A 176 26.28 0.07 33.49
CA ALA A 176 26.19 -0.36 32.11
C ALA A 176 24.83 0.04 31.52
N PHE A 177 24.84 0.56 30.28
CA PHE A 177 23.64 0.77 29.50
C PHE A 177 23.36 -0.49 28.67
N ILE A 178 22.19 -1.06 28.88
CA ILE A 178 21.74 -2.29 28.23
C ILE A 178 20.61 -1.92 27.24
N ASP A 179 20.79 -2.25 25.99
CA ASP A 179 19.78 -2.16 24.97
C ASP A 179 18.88 -3.39 25.06
N LEU A 180 17.60 -3.16 25.32
CA LEU A 180 16.60 -4.22 25.43
C LEU A 180 15.88 -4.51 24.11
N GLY A 181 16.33 -3.85 23.02
CA GLY A 181 15.77 -3.98 21.68
C GLY A 181 14.46 -3.19 21.47
N GLY A 182 14.33 -2.52 20.33
CA GLY A 182 13.07 -1.88 19.90
C GLY A 182 12.83 -0.45 20.36
N ILE A 183 13.77 0.20 21.02
CA ILE A 183 13.68 1.63 21.38
C ILE A 183 15.05 2.28 21.19
N ASP A 184 15.20 3.05 20.10
CA ASP A 184 16.20 4.13 20.01
C ASP A 184 15.53 5.44 20.36
#